data_d4f238b62c3994f34e7c4a863a5db9ac
#
_entry.id   d4f238b62c3994f34e7c4a863a5db9ac
#
_cell.length_a   1.000
_cell.length_b   1.000
_cell.length_c   1.000
_cell.angle_alpha   90.00
_cell.angle_beta   90.00
_cell.angle_gamma   90.00
#
_symmetry.space_group_name_H-M   'P 1'
#
loop_
_entity.id
_entity.type
_entity.pdbx_description
1 polymer ?
#
loop_
_entity_poly.entity_id
_entity_poly.type
_entity_poly.pdbx_seq_one_letter_code
_entity_poly.pdbx_strand_id
1 'polypeptide(L)'
;MLNLRTAIALCICLVLAACASSPKSTMRSARPPILSAEQSRDAAIHAMGLVGTPYRYGGNTVDGGFDCSGLIAYVYRESAGLSTPRTVAQLAGFGDAIPRDELRTGDLVVFGGGRPTHAGIYVGENRFVHAPSTGGEVRLDRLDGPYWSRQKLDVRRP
;
A
#
# COMPACT_ATOMS: atom_id res chain seq x y z
N MET A 1 19.46 -25.41 57.41
CA MET A 1 20.57 -25.22 56.50
C MET A 1 20.20 -25.77 55.12
N LEU A 2 19.96 -24.93 54.17
CA LEU A 2 19.57 -25.37 52.81
C LEU A 2 20.83 -25.90 52.10
N ASN A 3 20.80 -27.18 51.69
CA ASN A 3 21.95 -27.79 51.04
C ASN A 3 22.27 -27.13 49.69
N LEU A 4 23.55 -26.87 49.43
CA LEU A 4 24.03 -26.25 48.19
C LEU A 4 23.47 -26.91 46.92
N ARG A 5 23.23 -28.23 46.97
CA ARG A 5 22.64 -29.00 45.85
C ARG A 5 21.17 -28.64 45.58
N THR A 6 20.37 -28.36 46.65
CA THR A 6 18.97 -27.93 46.50
C THR A 6 18.87 -26.48 46.01
N ALA A 7 19.80 -25.59 46.37
CA ALA A 7 19.88 -24.23 45.88
C ALA A 7 20.22 -24.18 44.38
N ILE A 8 21.15 -25.01 43.93
CA ILE A 8 21.53 -25.11 42.52
C ILE A 8 20.37 -25.66 41.64
N ALA A 9 19.68 -26.70 42.13
CA ALA A 9 18.53 -27.26 41.44
C ALA A 9 17.38 -26.25 41.30
N LEU A 10 17.12 -25.44 42.33
CA LEU A 10 16.08 -24.38 42.30
C LEU A 10 16.44 -23.25 41.34
N CYS A 11 17.71 -22.84 41.23
CA CYS A 11 18.19 -21.85 40.26
C CYS A 11 18.06 -22.33 38.81
N ILE A 12 18.37 -23.62 38.55
CA ILE A 12 18.25 -24.18 37.19
C ILE A 12 16.79 -24.24 36.75
N CYS A 13 15.85 -24.57 37.63
CA CYS A 13 14.42 -24.57 37.29
C CYS A 13 13.87 -23.17 37.01
N LEU A 14 14.37 -22.13 37.70
CA LEU A 14 13.96 -20.72 37.45
C LEU A 14 14.46 -20.16 36.11
N VAL A 15 15.63 -20.59 35.65
CA VAL A 15 16.19 -20.14 34.35
C VAL A 15 15.45 -20.78 33.16
N LEU A 16 14.93 -22.02 33.32
CA LEU A 16 14.17 -22.69 32.26
C LEU A 16 12.73 -22.13 32.07
N ALA A 17 12.17 -21.48 33.09
CA ALA A 17 10.84 -20.87 33.00
C ALA A 17 10.82 -19.53 32.24
N ALA A 18 11.95 -18.88 32.06
CA ALA A 18 12.05 -17.57 31.39
C ALA A 18 11.97 -17.62 29.86
N CYS A 19 12.07 -18.79 29.23
CA CYS A 19 12.05 -18.93 27.76
C CYS A 19 10.65 -19.23 27.18
N ALA A 20 9.59 -19.25 27.95
CA ALA A 20 8.25 -19.63 27.50
C ALA A 20 7.33 -18.42 27.16
N SER A 21 7.84 -17.20 27.21
CA SER A 21 7.08 -16.01 26.86
C SER A 21 7.35 -15.60 25.39
N SER A 22 6.93 -16.44 24.45
CA SER A 22 6.79 -15.95 23.07
C SER A 22 5.71 -14.87 23.05
N PRO A 23 5.99 -13.64 22.54
CA PRO A 23 4.95 -12.65 22.35
C PRO A 23 3.91 -13.26 21.39
N LYS A 24 2.68 -13.47 21.87
CA LYS A 24 1.54 -13.72 20.98
C LYS A 24 1.46 -12.52 20.03
N SER A 25 2.05 -12.67 18.86
CA SER A 25 1.70 -11.84 17.72
C SER A 25 0.18 -12.01 17.55
N THR A 26 -0.59 -11.00 17.93
CA THR A 26 -2.00 -10.90 17.58
C THR A 26 -2.03 -10.76 16.06
N MET A 27 -2.09 -11.89 15.36
CA MET A 27 -2.46 -11.91 13.95
C MET A 27 -3.85 -11.27 13.88
N ARG A 28 -3.85 -9.96 13.59
CA ARG A 28 -5.04 -9.27 13.16
C ARG A 28 -5.58 -10.12 12.01
N SER A 29 -6.76 -10.72 12.18
CA SER A 29 -7.44 -11.44 11.10
C SER A 29 -7.72 -10.43 9.99
N ALA A 30 -6.72 -10.20 9.17
CA ALA A 30 -6.85 -9.37 7.97
C ALA A 30 -7.68 -10.17 6.98
N ARG A 31 -8.73 -9.55 6.45
CA ARG A 31 -9.40 -10.08 5.26
C ARG A 31 -8.31 -10.33 4.22
N PRO A 32 -8.34 -11.48 3.48
CA PRO A 32 -7.37 -11.68 2.42
C PRO A 32 -7.46 -10.51 1.42
N PRO A 33 -6.34 -9.98 0.93
CA PRO A 33 -6.35 -8.90 -0.05
C PRO A 33 -7.15 -9.33 -1.29
N ILE A 34 -7.81 -8.40 -1.94
CA ILE A 34 -8.60 -8.65 -3.16
C ILE A 34 -7.68 -9.11 -4.29
N LEU A 35 -6.46 -8.56 -4.33
CA LEU A 35 -5.42 -8.92 -5.29
C LEU A 35 -4.39 -9.90 -4.71
N SER A 36 -3.99 -10.88 -5.50
CA SER A 36 -2.81 -11.67 -5.20
C SER A 36 -1.52 -10.83 -5.31
N ALA A 37 -0.42 -11.32 -4.74
CA ALA A 37 0.88 -10.65 -4.85
C ALA A 37 1.38 -10.56 -6.31
N GLU A 38 1.00 -11.50 -7.17
CA GLU A 38 1.30 -11.50 -8.60
C GLU A 38 0.51 -10.41 -9.31
N GLN A 39 -0.81 -10.38 -9.14
CA GLN A 39 -1.67 -9.34 -9.70
C GLN A 39 -1.26 -7.93 -9.26
N SER A 40 -0.82 -7.78 -8.02
CA SER A 40 -0.31 -6.50 -7.50
C SER A 40 0.97 -6.05 -8.22
N ARG A 41 1.88 -6.98 -8.50
CA ARG A 41 3.09 -6.69 -9.30
C ARG A 41 2.76 -6.35 -10.74
N ASP A 42 1.86 -7.11 -11.36
CA ASP A 42 1.41 -6.86 -12.74
C ASP A 42 0.76 -5.49 -12.88
N ALA A 43 -0.06 -5.10 -11.91
CA ALA A 43 -0.66 -3.76 -11.85
C ALA A 43 0.41 -2.66 -11.77
N ALA A 44 1.45 -2.84 -10.98
CA ALA A 44 2.53 -1.86 -10.88
C ALA A 44 3.35 -1.77 -12.19
N ILE A 45 3.67 -2.90 -12.81
CA ILE A 45 4.37 -2.94 -14.10
C ILE A 45 3.53 -2.27 -15.19
N HIS A 46 2.24 -2.58 -15.23
CA HIS A 46 1.31 -1.97 -16.18
C HIS A 46 1.22 -0.45 -15.97
N ALA A 47 1.09 0.01 -14.72
CA ALA A 47 1.07 1.44 -14.41
C ALA A 47 2.34 2.15 -14.89
N MET A 48 3.52 1.55 -14.70
CA MET A 48 4.78 2.10 -15.20
C MET A 48 4.82 2.19 -16.73
N GLY A 49 4.23 1.24 -17.44
CA GLY A 49 4.11 1.26 -18.91
C GLY A 49 3.22 2.38 -19.45
N LEU A 50 2.41 3.01 -18.61
CA LEU A 50 1.52 4.11 -19.01
C LEU A 50 2.12 5.51 -18.77
N VAL A 51 3.33 5.60 -18.22
CA VAL A 51 4.02 6.88 -18.01
C VAL A 51 4.18 7.61 -19.35
N GLY A 52 3.87 8.90 -19.37
CA GLY A 52 3.82 9.73 -20.59
C GLY A 52 2.44 9.81 -21.25
N THR A 53 1.46 8.99 -20.84
CA THR A 53 0.08 9.12 -21.36
C THR A 53 -0.53 10.45 -20.91
N PRO A 54 -1.17 11.23 -21.81
CA PRO A 54 -1.72 12.52 -21.46
C PRO A 54 -2.74 12.48 -20.32
N TYR A 55 -2.71 13.48 -19.44
CA TYR A 55 -3.77 13.72 -18.49
C TYR A 55 -5.04 14.20 -19.19
N ARG A 56 -6.17 13.65 -18.80
CA ARG A 56 -7.49 14.18 -19.21
C ARG A 56 -8.48 14.02 -18.06
N TYR A 57 -9.14 15.10 -17.70
CA TYR A 57 -10.19 15.06 -16.69
C TYR A 57 -11.31 14.09 -17.11
N GLY A 58 -11.65 13.11 -16.25
CA GLY A 58 -12.60 12.05 -16.54
C GLY A 58 -12.07 10.95 -17.48
N GLY A 59 -10.84 11.08 -17.99
CA GLY A 59 -10.20 10.11 -18.87
C GLY A 59 -9.92 8.77 -18.19
N ASN A 60 -10.01 7.67 -18.96
CA ASN A 60 -9.87 6.30 -18.45
C ASN A 60 -9.39 5.30 -19.50
N THR A 61 -8.79 5.79 -20.59
CA THR A 61 -8.23 4.97 -21.68
C THR A 61 -6.89 5.52 -22.12
N VAL A 62 -6.08 4.67 -22.76
CA VAL A 62 -4.76 5.08 -23.28
C VAL A 62 -4.90 6.21 -24.32
N ASP A 63 -5.80 6.05 -25.27
CA ASP A 63 -5.99 7.03 -26.37
C ASP A 63 -6.70 8.30 -25.88
N GLY A 64 -7.60 8.16 -24.92
CA GLY A 64 -8.37 9.28 -24.38
C GLY A 64 -7.69 10.03 -23.23
N GLY A 65 -6.56 9.53 -22.74
CA GLY A 65 -5.87 10.04 -21.56
C GLY A 65 -6.49 9.58 -20.24
N PHE A 66 -5.85 9.93 -19.13
CA PHE A 66 -6.26 9.52 -17.78
C PHE A 66 -6.41 10.69 -16.82
N ASP A 67 -7.41 10.63 -15.93
CA ASP A 67 -7.32 11.26 -14.62
C ASP A 67 -6.76 10.25 -13.59
N CYS A 68 -6.50 10.69 -12.35
CA CYS A 68 -5.89 9.84 -11.33
C CYS A 68 -6.72 8.58 -11.03
N SER A 69 -8.03 8.70 -10.90
CA SER A 69 -8.94 7.58 -10.64
C SER A 69 -9.18 6.72 -11.87
N GLY A 70 -9.10 7.30 -13.07
CA GLY A 70 -9.20 6.59 -14.33
C GLY A 70 -8.01 5.73 -14.63
N LEU A 71 -6.81 6.23 -14.37
CA LEU A 71 -5.58 5.44 -14.43
C LEU A 71 -5.67 4.21 -13.51
N ILE A 72 -6.06 4.41 -12.25
CA ILE A 72 -6.22 3.33 -11.27
C ILE A 72 -7.23 2.29 -11.75
N ALA A 73 -8.41 2.74 -12.20
CA ALA A 73 -9.46 1.84 -12.68
C ALA A 73 -9.02 1.05 -13.92
N TYR A 74 -8.32 1.69 -14.83
CA TYR A 74 -7.81 1.05 -16.03
C TYR A 74 -6.78 -0.02 -15.67
N VAL A 75 -5.75 0.34 -14.88
CA VAL A 75 -4.67 -0.57 -14.51
C VAL A 75 -5.19 -1.81 -13.80
N TYR A 76 -6.00 -1.66 -12.76
CA TYR A 76 -6.48 -2.84 -12.01
C TYR A 76 -7.46 -3.70 -12.82
N ARG A 77 -8.26 -3.10 -13.69
CA ARG A 77 -9.13 -3.86 -14.58
C ARG A 77 -8.32 -4.72 -15.56
N GLU A 78 -7.33 -4.13 -16.22
CA GLU A 78 -6.54 -4.81 -17.25
C GLU A 78 -5.57 -5.85 -16.64
N SER A 79 -4.99 -5.58 -15.44
CA SER A 79 -4.01 -6.48 -14.81
C SER A 79 -4.65 -7.58 -13.97
N ALA A 80 -5.85 -7.37 -13.44
CA ALA A 80 -6.44 -8.27 -12.45
C ALA A 80 -7.95 -8.49 -12.59
N GLY A 81 -8.59 -7.89 -13.59
CA GLY A 81 -10.05 -7.93 -13.73
C GLY A 81 -10.80 -7.23 -12.60
N LEU A 82 -10.10 -6.40 -11.81
CA LEU A 82 -10.67 -5.75 -10.63
C LEU A 82 -11.30 -4.40 -10.98
N SER A 83 -12.60 -4.26 -10.72
CA SER A 83 -13.29 -2.98 -10.82
C SER A 83 -13.05 -2.14 -9.58
N THR A 84 -12.64 -0.88 -9.76
CA THR A 84 -12.41 0.08 -8.68
C THR A 84 -13.35 1.28 -8.77
N PRO A 85 -13.56 2.01 -7.66
CA PRO A 85 -14.28 3.27 -7.68
C PRO A 85 -13.64 4.31 -8.60
N ARG A 86 -14.47 5.22 -9.14
CA ARG A 86 -14.06 6.29 -10.07
C ARG A 86 -13.85 7.65 -9.42
N THR A 87 -13.87 7.73 -8.10
CA THR A 87 -13.56 8.97 -7.38
C THR A 87 -12.49 8.71 -6.31
N VAL A 88 -11.62 9.68 -6.08
CA VAL A 88 -10.58 9.60 -5.05
C VAL A 88 -11.17 9.41 -3.66
N ALA A 89 -12.30 10.07 -3.39
CA ALA A 89 -13.01 9.93 -2.11
C ALA A 89 -13.45 8.48 -1.83
N GLN A 90 -13.93 7.77 -2.84
CA GLN A 90 -14.30 6.35 -2.71
C GLN A 90 -13.07 5.44 -2.68
N LEU A 91 -12.00 5.75 -3.44
CA LEU A 91 -10.73 5.01 -3.40
C LEU A 91 -10.09 5.05 -2.01
N ALA A 92 -10.29 6.12 -1.24
CA ALA A 92 -9.83 6.22 0.14
C ALA A 92 -10.46 5.19 1.09
N GLY A 93 -11.57 4.58 0.71
CA GLY A 93 -12.23 3.49 1.44
C GLY A 93 -12.11 2.12 0.76
N PHE A 94 -11.41 2.02 -0.37
CA PHE A 94 -11.33 0.81 -1.17
C PHE A 94 -10.16 -0.08 -0.73
N GLY A 95 -10.45 -1.35 -0.43
CA GLY A 95 -9.47 -2.28 0.13
C GLY A 95 -9.19 -2.05 1.62
N ASP A 96 -8.19 -2.75 2.13
CA ASP A 96 -7.78 -2.67 3.53
C ASP A 96 -6.87 -1.47 3.81
N ALA A 97 -7.07 -0.81 4.96
CA ALA A 97 -6.15 0.23 5.42
C ALA A 97 -4.85 -0.42 5.90
N ILE A 98 -3.73 0.00 5.32
CA ILE A 98 -2.41 -0.53 5.61
C ILE A 98 -1.53 0.56 6.24
N PRO A 99 -0.75 0.26 7.30
CA PRO A 99 0.29 1.14 7.80
C PRO A 99 1.32 1.46 6.70
N ARG A 100 1.89 2.67 6.73
CA ARG A 100 2.83 3.13 5.71
C ARG A 100 4.10 2.27 5.61
N ASP A 101 4.55 1.73 6.71
CA ASP A 101 5.71 0.83 6.81
C ASP A 101 5.46 -0.57 6.25
N GLU A 102 4.18 -0.92 6.01
CA GLU A 102 3.78 -2.16 5.35
C GLU A 102 3.47 -1.99 3.85
N LEU A 103 3.75 -0.82 3.28
CA LEU A 103 3.47 -0.48 1.87
C LEU A 103 4.14 -1.48 0.92
N ARG A 104 3.37 -2.02 -0.02
CA ARG A 104 3.83 -3.00 -1.01
C ARG A 104 3.47 -2.56 -2.43
N THR A 105 4.27 -3.00 -3.37
CA THR A 105 4.01 -2.80 -4.80
C THR A 105 2.59 -3.22 -5.16
N GLY A 106 1.87 -2.35 -5.87
CA GLY A 106 0.47 -2.53 -6.21
C GLY A 106 -0.52 -1.98 -5.18
N ASP A 107 -0.07 -1.45 -4.03
CA ASP A 107 -0.97 -0.75 -3.11
C ASP A 107 -1.38 0.63 -3.67
N LEU A 108 -2.55 1.11 -3.27
CA LEU A 108 -2.97 2.48 -3.54
C LEU A 108 -2.35 3.44 -2.53
N VAL A 109 -1.85 4.56 -3.03
CA VAL A 109 -1.45 5.72 -2.23
C VAL A 109 -2.49 6.82 -2.44
N VAL A 110 -3.11 7.28 -1.36
CA VAL A 110 -4.19 8.28 -1.37
C VAL A 110 -3.76 9.49 -0.56
N PHE A 111 -3.84 10.65 -1.15
CA PHE A 111 -3.37 11.91 -0.56
C PHE A 111 -4.54 12.83 -0.17
N GLY A 112 -4.34 13.60 0.91
CA GLY A 112 -5.30 14.59 1.41
C GLY A 112 -5.96 14.22 2.74
N GLY A 113 -5.72 13.02 3.29
CA GLY A 113 -6.25 12.58 4.57
C GLY A 113 -7.78 12.63 4.60
N GLY A 114 -8.39 13.28 5.59
CA GLY A 114 -9.85 13.39 5.75
C GLY A 114 -10.59 14.06 4.58
N ARG A 115 -9.86 14.68 3.62
CA ARG A 115 -10.41 15.21 2.37
C ARG A 115 -9.53 14.72 1.21
N PRO A 116 -9.73 13.48 0.73
CA PRO A 116 -8.90 12.88 -0.33
C PRO A 116 -8.98 13.68 -1.63
N THR A 117 -7.82 14.07 -2.18
CA THR A 117 -7.72 14.92 -3.36
C THR A 117 -7.00 14.25 -4.53
N HIS A 118 -6.14 13.27 -4.25
CA HIS A 118 -5.34 12.61 -5.27
C HIS A 118 -5.02 11.16 -4.90
N ALA A 119 -4.76 10.33 -5.91
CA ALA A 119 -4.38 8.94 -5.70
C ALA A 119 -3.43 8.44 -6.80
N GLY A 120 -2.67 7.39 -6.49
CA GLY A 120 -1.78 6.71 -7.39
C GLY A 120 -1.54 5.26 -6.99
N ILE A 121 -0.72 4.55 -7.76
CA ILE A 121 -0.34 3.16 -7.55
C ILE A 121 1.12 3.11 -7.12
N TYR A 122 1.40 2.54 -5.97
CA TYR A 122 2.76 2.35 -5.48
C TYR A 122 3.49 1.27 -6.30
N VAL A 123 4.71 1.58 -6.74
CA VAL A 123 5.50 0.69 -7.60
C VAL A 123 6.82 0.22 -6.97
N GLY A 124 7.01 0.50 -5.69
CA GLY A 124 8.24 0.16 -4.96
C GLY A 124 9.22 1.34 -4.86
N GLU A 125 10.26 1.16 -4.06
CA GLU A 125 11.37 2.13 -3.89
C GLU A 125 10.93 3.57 -3.58
N ASN A 126 9.89 3.70 -2.76
CA ASN A 126 9.31 4.98 -2.39
C ASN A 126 8.74 5.78 -3.60
N ARG A 127 8.36 5.08 -4.69
CA ARG A 127 7.83 5.66 -5.93
C ARG A 127 6.41 5.22 -6.20
N PHE A 128 5.66 6.05 -6.90
CA PHE A 128 4.29 5.76 -7.31
C PHE A 128 3.99 6.37 -8.67
N VAL A 129 3.11 5.73 -9.42
CA VAL A 129 2.60 6.21 -10.70
C VAL A 129 1.24 6.85 -10.49
N HIS A 130 1.03 8.01 -11.08
CA HIS A 130 -0.21 8.77 -10.98
C HIS A 130 -0.43 9.65 -12.22
N ALA A 131 -1.64 10.19 -12.36
CA ALA A 131 -2.01 11.15 -13.39
C ALA A 131 -2.36 12.50 -12.74
N PRO A 132 -1.39 13.40 -12.52
CA PRO A 132 -1.65 14.73 -11.97
C PRO A 132 -2.19 15.67 -13.04
N SER A 133 -3.12 16.55 -12.67
CA SER A 133 -3.62 17.60 -13.57
C SER A 133 -2.53 18.62 -13.94
N THR A 134 -1.65 18.93 -12.99
CA THR A 134 -0.46 19.75 -13.21
C THR A 134 0.65 18.89 -13.81
N GLY A 135 1.13 19.26 -14.97
CA GLY A 135 2.13 18.49 -15.73
C GLY A 135 1.54 17.72 -16.91
N GLY A 136 0.21 17.49 -16.92
CA GLY A 136 -0.53 17.07 -18.09
C GLY A 136 -0.32 15.64 -18.57
N GLU A 137 0.36 14.77 -17.80
CA GLU A 137 0.61 13.36 -18.18
C GLU A 137 0.73 12.43 -16.97
N VAL A 138 0.60 11.12 -17.21
CA VAL A 138 0.93 10.06 -16.25
C VAL A 138 2.42 10.10 -15.99
N ARG A 139 2.82 10.10 -14.70
CA ARG A 139 4.23 10.18 -14.32
C ARG A 139 4.56 9.37 -13.09
N LEU A 140 5.85 9.12 -12.95
CA LEU A 140 6.45 8.44 -11.80
C LEU A 140 7.04 9.49 -10.85
N ASP A 141 6.48 9.60 -9.65
CA ASP A 141 6.96 10.51 -8.61
C ASP A 141 7.44 9.75 -7.36
N ARG A 142 8.15 10.45 -6.48
CA ARG A 142 8.62 9.93 -5.19
C ARG A 142 7.72 10.38 -4.05
N LEU A 143 7.39 9.47 -3.13
CA LEU A 143 6.62 9.77 -1.91
C LEU A 143 7.37 10.69 -0.95
N ASP A 144 8.71 10.64 -0.97
CA ASP A 144 9.60 11.50 -0.18
C ASP A 144 10.02 12.78 -0.94
N GLY A 145 9.47 13.02 -2.13
CA GLY A 145 9.70 14.24 -2.90
C GLY A 145 9.17 15.50 -2.18
N PRO A 146 9.67 16.70 -2.55
CA PRO A 146 9.39 17.95 -1.81
C PRO A 146 7.91 18.29 -1.65
N TYR A 147 7.06 17.92 -2.61
CA TYR A 147 5.63 18.12 -2.58
C TYR A 147 4.92 17.01 -1.81
N TRP A 148 5.17 15.74 -2.17
CA TRP A 148 4.42 14.59 -1.66
C TRP A 148 4.74 14.25 -0.21
N SER A 149 5.96 14.52 0.26
CA SER A 149 6.34 14.32 1.67
C SER A 149 5.55 15.19 2.66
N ARG A 150 4.97 16.29 2.19
CA ARG A 150 4.16 17.22 3.00
C ARG A 150 2.67 16.86 3.01
N GLN A 151 2.24 15.93 2.14
CA GLN A 151 0.85 15.51 2.05
C GLN A 151 0.55 14.42 3.08
N LYS A 152 -0.66 14.46 3.64
CA LYS A 152 -1.16 13.32 4.41
C LYS A 152 -1.38 12.16 3.46
N LEU A 153 -0.77 11.03 3.79
CA LEU A 153 -0.80 9.80 3.00
C LEU A 153 -1.58 8.72 3.73
N ASP A 154 -2.60 8.19 3.08
CA ASP A 154 -3.29 6.96 3.45
C ASP A 154 -2.93 5.87 2.45
N VAL A 155 -2.77 4.63 2.93
CA VAL A 155 -2.45 3.47 2.09
C VAL A 155 -3.64 2.51 2.09
N ARG A 156 -3.97 1.98 0.91
CA ARG A 156 -5.03 0.99 0.72
C ARG A 156 -4.50 -0.20 -0.07
N ARG A 157 -4.77 -1.38 0.42
CA ARG A 157 -4.45 -2.64 -0.27
C ARG A 157 -5.72 -3.24 -0.83
N PRO A 158 -5.87 -3.19 -2.16
CA PRO A 158 -6.96 -3.90 -2.84
C PRO A 158 -6.90 -5.39 -2.70
#